data_f6219154e711b9b55f8f96d41bf45f46
#
_entry.id   f6219154e711b9b55f8f96d41bf45f46
#
_cell.length_a   1.000
_cell.length_b   1.000
_cell.length_c   1.000
_cell.angle_alpha   90.00
_cell.angle_beta   90.00
_cell.angle_gamma   90.00
#
_symmetry.space_group_name_H-M   'P 1'
#
loop_
_entity.id
_entity.type
_entity.pdbx_description
1 polymer ?
#
loop_
_entity_poly.entity_id
_entity_poly.type
_entity_poly.pdbx_seq_one_letter_code
_entity_poly.pdbx_strand_id
1 'polypeptide(L)'
;MEKPSQSTNNNPIVFQELGRQDYLTTLAMMQEFTAKRNNETPDQIWFTEHDPVFSYGISTNKNELPTATDIPVIKTDRGGQITYHAPGQLLVYILFDLKRRSKKIRA
;
A
#
# COMPACT_ATOMS: atom_id res chain seq x y z
N MET A 1 -21.34 1.04 18.01
CA MET A 1 -21.59 0.43 16.84
C MET A 1 -21.17 -1.00 16.79
N GLU A 2 -21.95 -1.72 16.21
CA GLU A 2 -21.77 -3.12 16.17
C GLU A 2 -20.81 -3.56 15.11
N LYS A 3 -20.13 -4.58 15.35
CA LYS A 3 -19.24 -5.10 14.37
C LYS A 3 -19.72 -6.42 13.94
N PRO A 4 -20.73 -6.45 13.19
CA PRO A 4 -21.51 -7.64 13.01
C PRO A 4 -20.76 -8.83 12.52
N SER A 5 -19.89 -8.69 11.61
CA SER A 5 -19.35 -9.89 11.05
C SER A 5 -18.03 -10.27 11.62
N GLN A 6 -17.47 -9.45 12.45
CA GLN A 6 -16.11 -9.73 12.82
C GLN A 6 -15.96 -10.75 13.85
N SER A 7 -16.96 -10.89 14.69
CA SER A 7 -16.86 -11.86 15.73
C SER A 7 -16.80 -13.28 15.21
N THR A 8 -17.33 -13.52 14.00
CA THR A 8 -17.30 -14.86 13.46
C THR A 8 -16.22 -15.04 12.43
N ASN A 9 -15.45 -14.01 12.17
CA ASN A 9 -14.43 -14.06 11.15
C ASN A 9 -13.06 -14.17 11.81
N ASN A 10 -12.33 -15.20 11.48
CA ASN A 10 -11.01 -15.40 12.05
C ASN A 10 -9.96 -14.53 11.43
N ASN A 11 -10.31 -13.77 10.39
CA ASN A 11 -9.39 -12.89 9.70
C ASN A 11 -9.98 -11.50 9.60
N PRO A 12 -10.04 -10.79 10.72
CA PRO A 12 -10.59 -9.44 10.67
C PRO A 12 -9.72 -8.53 9.83
N ILE A 13 -10.35 -7.52 9.25
CA ILE A 13 -9.64 -6.53 8.47
C ILE A 13 -9.88 -5.17 9.09
N VAL A 14 -8.80 -4.45 9.32
CA VAL A 14 -8.85 -3.11 9.87
C VAL A 14 -8.70 -2.12 8.73
N PHE A 15 -9.61 -1.15 8.65
CA PHE A 15 -9.55 -0.12 7.64
C PHE A 15 -9.02 1.15 8.25
N GLN A 16 -8.10 1.81 7.55
CA GLN A 16 -7.54 3.06 8.03
C GLN A 16 -7.60 4.11 6.94
N GLU A 17 -8.01 5.30 7.31
CA GLU A 17 -8.00 6.43 6.41
C GLU A 17 -6.87 7.34 6.82
N LEU A 18 -5.88 7.47 5.97
CA LEU A 18 -4.68 8.22 6.31
C LEU A 18 -4.71 9.66 5.80
N GLY A 19 -5.66 9.98 4.92
CA GLY A 19 -5.71 11.30 4.35
C GLY A 19 -4.59 11.52 3.37
N ARG A 20 -4.19 12.77 3.20
CA ARG A 20 -3.13 13.11 2.27
C ARG A 20 -1.80 12.89 2.95
N GLN A 21 -0.94 12.11 2.34
CA GLN A 21 0.32 11.69 2.94
C GLN A 21 1.46 11.75 1.96
N ASP A 22 2.64 12.03 2.49
CA ASP A 22 3.86 11.91 1.72
C ASP A 22 4.07 10.45 1.33
N TYR A 23 4.49 10.24 0.08
CA TYR A 23 4.63 8.89 -0.44
C TYR A 23 5.66 8.07 0.35
N LEU A 24 6.83 8.65 0.62
CA LEU A 24 7.88 7.93 1.33
C LEU A 24 7.47 7.62 2.76
N THR A 25 6.75 8.53 3.40
CA THR A 25 6.26 8.28 4.74
C THR A 25 5.33 7.08 4.75
N THR A 26 4.44 6.99 3.78
CA THR A 26 3.51 5.88 3.71
C THR A 26 4.25 4.57 3.45
N LEU A 27 5.25 4.59 2.57
CA LEU A 27 6.03 3.38 2.34
C LEU A 27 6.73 2.92 3.60
N ALA A 28 7.30 3.86 4.36
CA ALA A 28 7.97 3.50 5.61
C ALA A 28 6.99 2.90 6.60
N MET A 29 5.78 3.45 6.68
CA MET A 29 4.76 2.91 7.56
C MET A 29 4.37 1.49 7.16
N MET A 30 4.26 1.23 5.87
CA MET A 30 3.92 -0.11 5.41
C MET A 30 5.05 -1.09 5.71
N GLN A 31 6.29 -0.67 5.53
CA GLN A 31 7.42 -1.53 5.83
C GLN A 31 7.49 -1.85 7.31
N GLU A 32 7.21 -0.87 8.15
CA GLU A 32 7.22 -1.11 9.57
C GLU A 32 6.09 -2.07 9.97
N PHE A 33 4.91 -1.88 9.40
CA PHE A 33 3.80 -2.77 9.67
C PHE A 33 4.16 -4.20 9.30
N THR A 34 4.74 -4.38 8.12
CA THR A 34 5.10 -5.70 7.64
C THR A 34 6.17 -6.34 8.52
N ALA A 35 7.12 -5.55 8.98
CA ALA A 35 8.22 -6.08 9.79
C ALA A 35 7.75 -6.49 11.18
N LYS A 36 6.73 -5.83 11.71
CA LYS A 36 6.30 -6.07 13.08
C LYS A 36 5.12 -7.00 13.20
N ARG A 37 4.48 -7.34 12.11
CA ARG A 37 3.28 -8.16 12.21
C ARG A 37 3.62 -9.59 12.57
N ASN A 38 2.66 -10.27 13.18
CA ASN A 38 2.80 -11.69 13.51
C ASN A 38 1.50 -12.40 13.14
N ASN A 39 1.36 -13.65 13.56
CA ASN A 39 0.21 -14.46 13.16
C ASN A 39 -1.12 -13.92 13.66
N GLU A 40 -1.07 -13.08 14.68
CA GLU A 40 -2.30 -12.56 15.25
C GLU A 40 -2.61 -11.14 14.81
N THR A 41 -1.73 -10.53 14.05
CA THR A 41 -1.94 -9.16 13.60
C THR A 41 -3.02 -9.14 12.53
N PRO A 42 -4.07 -8.34 12.69
CA PRO A 42 -5.11 -8.27 11.66
C PRO A 42 -4.56 -7.70 10.37
N ASP A 43 -5.13 -8.11 9.26
CA ASP A 43 -4.83 -7.51 7.99
C ASP A 43 -5.40 -6.11 7.95
N GLN A 44 -4.83 -5.27 7.11
CA GLN A 44 -5.27 -3.89 7.02
C GLN A 44 -5.42 -3.46 5.59
N ILE A 45 -6.32 -2.50 5.39
CA ILE A 45 -6.48 -1.82 4.12
C ILE A 45 -6.40 -0.34 4.44
N TRP A 46 -5.48 0.36 3.77
CA TRP A 46 -5.25 1.77 4.01
C TRP A 46 -5.71 2.57 2.81
N PHE A 47 -6.44 3.64 3.08
CA PHE A 47 -6.90 4.58 2.06
C PHE A 47 -6.13 5.87 2.22
N THR A 48 -5.58 6.39 1.14
CA THR A 48 -4.78 7.59 1.24
C THR A 48 -4.70 8.30 -0.10
N GLU A 49 -4.21 9.53 -0.07
CA GLU A 49 -3.82 10.29 -1.25
C GLU A 49 -2.41 10.74 -1.03
N HIS A 50 -1.68 10.95 -2.10
CA HIS A 50 -0.30 11.40 -1.99
C HIS A 50 -0.12 12.77 -2.62
N ASP A 51 0.85 13.52 -2.11
CA ASP A 51 1.35 14.67 -2.82
C ASP A 51 1.91 14.21 -4.16
N PRO A 52 2.02 15.12 -5.12
CA PRO A 52 2.49 14.69 -6.44
C PRO A 52 3.81 13.96 -6.37
N VAL A 53 3.87 12.80 -6.98
CA VAL A 53 5.06 11.97 -6.97
C VAL A 53 5.01 10.99 -8.14
N PHE A 54 6.17 10.73 -8.74
CA PHE A 54 6.31 9.61 -9.67
C PHE A 54 6.98 8.46 -8.94
N SER A 55 6.45 7.26 -9.09
CA SER A 55 7.12 6.08 -8.57
C SER A 55 7.41 5.13 -9.73
N TYR A 56 8.50 4.38 -9.64
CA TYR A 56 8.82 3.42 -10.68
C TYR A 56 9.42 2.18 -10.04
N GLY A 57 9.27 1.06 -10.74
CA GLY A 57 9.74 -0.21 -10.25
C GLY A 57 10.93 -0.73 -11.04
N ILE A 58 11.26 -1.97 -10.83
CA ILE A 58 12.45 -2.58 -11.38
C ILE A 58 12.42 -2.65 -12.90
N SER A 59 11.25 -2.82 -13.48
CA SER A 59 11.15 -3.01 -14.91
C SER A 59 11.07 -1.72 -15.71
N THR A 60 11.19 -0.58 -15.05
CA THR A 60 11.11 0.70 -15.75
C THR A 60 12.43 0.97 -16.48
N ASN A 61 12.31 1.35 -17.74
CA ASN A 61 13.46 1.80 -18.51
C ASN A 61 13.84 3.19 -18.04
N LYS A 62 15.12 3.40 -17.74
CA LYS A 62 15.56 4.69 -17.25
C LYS A 62 15.29 5.82 -18.24
N ASN A 63 15.23 5.52 -19.51
CA ASN A 63 14.96 6.54 -20.51
C ASN A 63 13.53 7.05 -20.45
N GLU A 64 12.66 6.34 -19.73
CA GLU A 64 11.27 6.74 -19.60
C GLU A 64 11.01 7.61 -18.38
N LEU A 65 12.03 7.87 -17.58
CA LEU A 65 11.84 8.66 -16.37
C LEU A 65 11.79 10.14 -16.71
N PRO A 66 10.93 10.89 -16.01
CA PRO A 66 10.91 12.35 -16.20
C PRO A 66 12.26 12.95 -15.81
N THR A 67 12.76 13.88 -16.60
CA THR A 67 14.04 14.46 -16.32
C THR A 67 13.98 15.94 -15.96
N ALA A 68 12.93 16.63 -16.37
CA ALA A 68 12.81 18.05 -16.07
C ALA A 68 11.53 18.29 -15.31
N THR A 69 11.52 17.89 -14.05
CA THR A 69 10.32 18.02 -13.26
C THR A 69 10.70 18.36 -11.83
N ASP A 70 9.84 19.18 -11.20
CA ASP A 70 9.97 19.47 -9.78
C ASP A 70 9.32 18.39 -8.92
N ILE A 71 8.61 17.46 -9.55
CA ILE A 71 7.91 16.41 -8.83
C ILE A 71 8.91 15.30 -8.51
N PRO A 72 8.97 14.84 -7.27
CA PRO A 72 9.89 13.77 -6.91
C PRO A 72 9.67 12.51 -7.74
N VAL A 73 10.77 11.84 -8.06
CA VAL A 73 10.75 10.59 -8.81
C VAL A 73 11.41 9.55 -7.93
N ILE A 74 10.65 8.56 -7.49
CA ILE A 74 11.09 7.65 -6.45
C ILE A 74 11.10 6.21 -6.96
N LYS A 75 12.22 5.54 -6.74
CA LYS A 75 12.32 4.13 -7.09
C LYS A 75 11.77 3.27 -5.96
N THR A 76 11.00 2.27 -6.32
CA THR A 76 10.48 1.31 -5.35
C THR A 76 10.92 -0.08 -5.75
N ASP A 77 10.68 -1.03 -4.86
CA ASP A 77 11.06 -2.41 -5.14
C ASP A 77 9.92 -3.23 -5.75
N ARG A 78 8.83 -2.56 -6.12
CA ARG A 78 7.75 -3.26 -6.80
C ARG A 78 8.08 -3.44 -8.28
N GLY A 79 7.38 -4.31 -8.94
CA GLY A 79 7.48 -4.42 -10.38
C GLY A 79 6.66 -3.31 -11.04
N GLY A 80 6.74 -3.24 -12.36
CA GLY A 80 5.92 -2.31 -13.10
C GLY A 80 6.65 -1.08 -13.54
N GLN A 81 5.93 -0.27 -14.29
CA GLN A 81 6.49 0.91 -14.92
C GLN A 81 6.22 2.13 -14.07
N ILE A 82 6.61 3.28 -14.60
CA ILE A 82 6.42 4.53 -13.88
C ILE A 82 4.94 4.82 -13.69
N THR A 83 4.60 5.35 -12.53
CA THR A 83 3.24 5.72 -12.17
C THR A 83 3.27 7.10 -11.54
N TYR A 84 2.28 7.91 -11.86
CA TYR A 84 2.12 9.24 -11.28
C TYR A 84 1.00 9.22 -10.26
N HIS A 85 1.27 9.79 -9.09
CA HIS A 85 0.28 9.92 -8.03
C HIS A 85 0.11 11.39 -7.69
N ALA A 86 -1.11 11.79 -7.35
CA ALA A 86 -1.40 13.17 -7.03
C ALA A 86 -2.63 13.26 -6.15
N PRO A 87 -2.87 14.40 -5.52
CA PRO A 87 -4.10 14.60 -4.75
C PRO A 87 -5.31 14.42 -5.66
N GLY A 88 -6.36 13.88 -5.09
CA GLY A 88 -7.56 13.53 -5.85
C GLY A 88 -7.55 12.10 -6.34
N GLN A 89 -6.42 11.43 -6.31
CA GLN A 89 -6.33 10.03 -6.67
C GLN A 89 -6.33 9.20 -5.39
N LEU A 90 -7.39 8.46 -5.18
CA LEU A 90 -7.46 7.60 -4.00
C LEU A 90 -6.61 6.36 -4.22
N LEU A 91 -5.72 6.10 -3.28
CA LEU A 91 -4.90 4.91 -3.30
C LEU A 91 -5.34 3.97 -2.19
N VAL A 92 -5.34 2.70 -2.50
CA VAL A 92 -5.75 1.68 -1.56
C VAL A 92 -4.60 0.71 -1.42
N TYR A 93 -4.03 0.66 -0.22
CA TYR A 93 -2.94 -0.26 0.07
C TYR A 93 -3.48 -1.44 0.85
N ILE A 94 -3.15 -2.64 0.40
CA ILE A 94 -3.67 -3.86 0.98
C ILE A 94 -2.53 -4.58 1.68
N LEU A 95 -2.63 -4.69 3.00
CA LEU A 95 -1.58 -5.28 3.82
C LEU A 95 -2.11 -6.57 4.42
N PHE A 96 -2.09 -7.60 3.61
CA PHE A 96 -2.65 -8.90 3.94
C PHE A 96 -1.56 -9.92 4.22
N ASP A 97 -1.87 -10.85 5.10
CA ASP A 97 -1.02 -12.02 5.29
C ASP A 97 -1.47 -13.06 4.27
N LEU A 98 -0.73 -13.19 3.20
CA LEU A 98 -1.12 -14.06 2.11
C LEU A 98 -1.07 -15.53 2.49
N LYS A 99 -0.17 -15.91 3.39
CA LYS A 99 -0.14 -17.28 3.85
C LYS A 99 -1.42 -17.67 4.53
N ARG A 100 -1.91 -16.80 5.40
CA ARG A 100 -3.12 -17.05 6.14
C ARG A 100 -4.31 -17.11 5.20
N ARG A 101 -4.32 -16.22 4.20
CA ARG A 101 -5.47 -16.14 3.30
C ARG A 101 -5.46 -17.19 2.22
N SER A 102 -4.28 -17.66 1.85
CA SER A 102 -4.21 -18.65 0.80
C SER A 102 -4.87 -19.96 1.18
N LYS A 103 -4.94 -20.26 2.47
CA LYS A 103 -5.62 -21.47 2.91
C LYS A 103 -7.09 -21.44 2.60
N LYS A 104 -7.68 -20.26 2.55
CA LYS A 104 -9.09 -20.15 2.22
C LYS A 104 -9.32 -20.05 0.73
N ILE A 105 -8.41 -19.41 0.05
CA ILE A 105 -8.58 -19.21 -1.36
C ILE A 105 -8.40 -20.46 -2.15
N ARG A 106 -7.55 -21.32 -1.64
CA ARG A 106 -7.22 -22.50 -2.39
C ARG A 106 -8.30 -23.52 -2.43
N ALA A 107 -9.17 -23.48 -1.63
CA ALA A 107 -10.25 -24.47 -1.53
C ALA A 107 -10.40 -25.44 -2.67
#